data_4f7576a84b74a15b27bee3417211d3fa
#
_entry.id   4f7576a84b74a15b27bee3417211d3fa
#
_cell.length_a   1.000
_cell.length_b   1.000
_cell.length_c   1.000
_cell.angle_alpha   90.00
_cell.angle_beta   90.00
_cell.angle_gamma   90.00
#
_symmetry.space_group_name_H-M   'P 1'
#
loop_
_entity.id
_entity.type
_entity.pdbx_description
1 polymer ?
#
loop_
_entity_poly.entity_id
_entity_poly.type
_entity_poly.pdbx_seq_one_letter_code
_entity_poly.pdbx_strand_id
1 'polypeptide(L)'
;MLLMAGVCGNAFAEENENIVRQGAIRGRVIDNGKQILPGASIFVENLKTGVISDVNGFYTLPNLKPGTYTVKVTYVGYSPIEMKVTVPEGKTLEKDIVMNEGVELQEVQVKGAFQGQKKAINTQKNNLGITNVVSADQVGKFPDSNIGDALKRISGINVQYDQGEARFGQVRGTSADLSSVTINGNRVPSAEGDTRNVQLDLIPADMIQTIEVSKVVTPDMDGDAIGGSINLVTKNSPYKRTINATAGSGYNWISEKAQLNLGFTYGDRFFNDRLGMLLSASYQNAPSGSYDTEFMWEQNEDGKVYVSDYQMRQYFVTRERQSYSAAFDF
;
A
#
# COMPACT_ATOMS: atom_id res chain seq x y z
N MET A 1 -71.85 54.43 -13.16
CA MET A 1 -70.92 53.83 -14.08
C MET A 1 -70.20 52.77 -13.31
N LEU A 2 -70.63 51.51 -13.50
CA LEU A 2 -70.15 50.32 -12.79
C LEU A 2 -68.85 49.86 -13.34
N LEU A 3 -67.91 49.54 -12.48
CA LEU A 3 -66.71 48.78 -12.82
C LEU A 3 -66.65 47.52 -11.95
N MET A 4 -66.90 46.39 -12.58
CA MET A 4 -66.69 45.06 -12.01
C MET A 4 -65.22 44.77 -11.97
N ALA A 5 -64.64 44.41 -10.80
CA ALA A 5 -63.36 43.81 -10.63
C ALA A 5 -63.50 42.26 -10.51
N GLY A 6 -63.04 41.55 -11.52
CA GLY A 6 -62.98 40.11 -11.50
C GLY A 6 -61.77 39.61 -10.66
N VAL A 7 -62.07 38.79 -9.66
CA VAL A 7 -61.04 38.06 -8.88
C VAL A 7 -60.70 36.81 -9.63
N CYS A 8 -59.45 36.72 -10.21
CA CYS A 8 -58.83 35.49 -10.64
C CYS A 8 -58.27 34.78 -9.45
N GLY A 9 -58.89 33.71 -9.02
CA GLY A 9 -58.30 32.76 -8.06
C GLY A 9 -57.26 31.88 -8.75
N ASN A 10 -56.01 32.08 -8.41
CA ASN A 10 -54.92 31.12 -8.74
C ASN A 10 -55.03 29.92 -7.78
N ALA A 11 -55.53 28.81 -8.30
CA ALA A 11 -55.36 27.52 -7.65
C ALA A 11 -53.89 27.08 -7.84
N PHE A 12 -53.08 27.24 -6.78
CA PHE A 12 -51.79 26.54 -6.68
C PHE A 12 -52.11 25.06 -6.44
N ALA A 13 -51.89 24.24 -7.46
CA ALA A 13 -51.76 22.79 -7.27
C ALA A 13 -50.46 22.55 -6.47
N GLU A 14 -50.57 22.14 -5.21
CA GLU A 14 -49.48 21.54 -4.48
C GLU A 14 -49.11 20.23 -5.19
N GLU A 15 -48.07 20.25 -5.98
CA GLU A 15 -47.35 19.04 -6.35
C GLU A 15 -46.73 18.46 -5.07
N ASN A 16 -47.39 17.47 -4.50
CA ASN A 16 -46.79 16.62 -3.49
C ASN A 16 -45.67 15.83 -4.15
N GLU A 17 -44.46 16.42 -4.24
CA GLU A 17 -43.23 15.64 -4.48
C GLU A 17 -43.09 14.66 -3.32
N ASN A 18 -43.42 13.42 -3.60
CA ASN A 18 -43.08 12.29 -2.73
C ASN A 18 -41.55 12.26 -2.60
N ILE A 19 -41.02 12.90 -1.57
CA ILE A 19 -39.58 12.88 -1.23
C ILE A 19 -39.23 11.45 -0.82
N VAL A 20 -38.88 10.64 -1.79
CA VAL A 20 -38.40 9.26 -1.57
C VAL A 20 -37.04 9.34 -0.88
N ARG A 21 -36.98 8.98 0.39
CA ARG A 21 -35.75 8.99 1.17
C ARG A 21 -34.83 7.92 0.64
N GLN A 22 -33.63 8.34 0.23
CA GLN A 22 -32.60 7.46 -0.28
C GLN A 22 -31.99 6.63 0.85
N GLY A 23 -31.68 5.37 0.59
CA GLY A 23 -30.95 4.48 1.46
C GLY A 23 -29.51 4.26 1.00
N ALA A 24 -28.81 3.37 1.67
CA ALA A 24 -27.45 2.94 1.32
C ALA A 24 -27.26 1.45 1.59
N ILE A 25 -26.30 0.83 0.92
CA ILE A 25 -25.78 -0.50 1.27
C ILE A 25 -24.36 -0.32 1.76
N ARG A 26 -24.03 -0.92 2.90
CA ARG A 26 -22.72 -0.88 3.52
C ARG A 26 -22.34 -2.27 4.00
N GLY A 27 -21.07 -2.62 3.95
CA GLY A 27 -20.59 -3.87 4.48
C GLY A 27 -19.12 -4.09 4.19
N ARG A 28 -18.66 -5.31 4.37
CA ARG A 28 -17.28 -5.72 4.17
C ARG A 28 -17.22 -6.83 3.13
N VAL A 29 -16.17 -6.82 2.30
CA VAL A 29 -15.87 -7.91 1.36
C VAL A 29 -14.76 -8.77 1.97
N ILE A 30 -15.06 -10.05 2.16
CA ILE A 30 -14.15 -11.03 2.78
C ILE A 30 -14.15 -12.33 1.98
N ASP A 31 -13.19 -13.21 2.23
CA ASP A 31 -13.19 -14.59 1.72
C ASP A 31 -13.79 -15.58 2.74
N ASN A 32 -13.87 -16.86 2.38
CA ASN A 32 -14.30 -17.93 3.28
C ASN A 32 -13.38 -18.12 4.49
N GLY A 33 -12.17 -17.61 4.42
CA GLY A 33 -11.19 -17.60 5.52
C GLY A 33 -11.28 -16.39 6.40
N LYS A 34 -12.31 -15.52 6.22
CA LYS A 34 -12.47 -14.22 6.86
C LYS A 34 -11.34 -13.25 6.55
N GLN A 35 -10.56 -13.46 5.48
CA GLN A 35 -9.58 -12.51 5.02
C GLN A 35 -10.27 -11.35 4.29
N ILE A 36 -9.91 -10.12 4.60
CA ILE A 36 -10.43 -8.93 3.93
C ILE A 36 -9.95 -8.89 2.47
N LEU A 37 -10.81 -8.41 1.59
CA LEU A 37 -10.53 -8.27 0.16
C LEU A 37 -10.58 -6.77 -0.23
N PRO A 38 -9.49 -6.01 -0.01
CA PRO A 38 -9.42 -4.61 -0.43
C PRO A 38 -9.34 -4.50 -1.95
N GLY A 39 -10.01 -3.49 -2.51
CA GLY A 39 -10.05 -3.29 -3.94
C GLY A 39 -11.00 -4.24 -4.68
N ALA A 40 -11.91 -4.91 -3.98
CA ALA A 40 -13.01 -5.63 -4.62
C ALA A 40 -13.96 -4.64 -5.31
N SER A 41 -14.36 -4.92 -6.54
CA SER A 41 -15.29 -4.10 -7.30
C SER A 41 -16.71 -4.55 -7.01
N ILE A 42 -17.54 -3.64 -6.50
CA ILE A 42 -18.96 -3.84 -6.20
C ILE A 42 -19.76 -2.99 -7.20
N PHE A 43 -20.42 -3.62 -8.15
CA PHE A 43 -21.11 -2.98 -9.25
C PHE A 43 -22.62 -3.23 -9.18
N VAL A 44 -23.43 -2.19 -9.35
CA VAL A 44 -24.89 -2.27 -9.39
C VAL A 44 -25.34 -2.21 -10.84
N GLU A 45 -25.77 -3.35 -11.39
CA GLU A 45 -26.11 -3.46 -12.82
C GLU A 45 -27.24 -2.52 -13.23
N ASN A 46 -28.28 -2.41 -12.40
CA ASN A 46 -29.45 -1.59 -12.67
C ASN A 46 -29.16 -0.09 -12.79
N LEU A 47 -28.12 0.40 -12.10
CA LEU A 47 -27.74 1.82 -12.04
C LEU A 47 -26.48 2.13 -12.85
N LYS A 48 -25.79 1.12 -13.36
CA LYS A 48 -24.49 1.22 -14.04
C LYS A 48 -23.45 2.01 -13.22
N THR A 49 -23.53 1.88 -11.90
CA THR A 49 -22.61 2.52 -10.96
C THR A 49 -21.98 1.47 -10.04
N GLY A 50 -20.84 1.78 -9.47
CA GLY A 50 -20.15 0.86 -8.56
C GLY A 50 -19.20 1.59 -7.63
N VAL A 51 -18.73 0.86 -6.62
CA VAL A 51 -17.72 1.30 -5.66
C VAL A 51 -16.66 0.21 -5.50
N ILE A 52 -15.56 0.57 -4.87
CA ILE A 52 -14.45 -0.34 -4.59
C ILE A 52 -14.33 -0.44 -3.07
N SER A 53 -14.04 -1.65 -2.56
CA SER A 53 -13.77 -1.82 -1.14
C SER A 53 -12.45 -1.15 -0.75
N ASP A 54 -12.44 -0.50 0.40
CA ASP A 54 -11.27 0.19 0.94
C ASP A 54 -10.16 -0.77 1.44
N VAL A 55 -9.11 -0.23 2.02
CA VAL A 55 -7.96 -1.01 2.55
C VAL A 55 -8.35 -2.00 3.66
N ASN A 56 -9.47 -1.75 4.34
CA ASN A 56 -10.04 -2.61 5.36
C ASN A 56 -11.15 -3.52 4.84
N GLY A 57 -11.35 -3.54 3.51
CA GLY A 57 -12.37 -4.31 2.85
C GLY A 57 -13.80 -3.74 2.96
N PHE A 58 -14.00 -2.55 3.54
CA PHE A 58 -15.32 -1.94 3.62
C PHE A 58 -15.75 -1.33 2.29
N TYR A 59 -17.05 -1.35 2.04
CA TYR A 59 -17.66 -0.67 0.92
C TYR A 59 -18.94 0.04 1.34
N THR A 60 -19.27 1.11 0.64
CA THR A 60 -20.52 1.85 0.82
C THR A 60 -21.07 2.27 -0.53
N LEU A 61 -22.30 1.90 -0.83
CA LEU A 61 -23.09 2.32 -1.97
C LEU A 61 -24.15 3.33 -1.48
N PRO A 62 -23.89 4.62 -1.56
CA PRO A 62 -24.81 5.65 -1.07
C PRO A 62 -25.90 5.99 -2.09
N ASN A 63 -26.89 6.75 -1.67
CA ASN A 63 -27.90 7.40 -2.52
C ASN A 63 -28.74 6.43 -3.37
N LEU A 64 -29.08 5.28 -2.83
CA LEU A 64 -29.94 4.30 -3.49
C LEU A 64 -31.43 4.59 -3.19
N LYS A 65 -32.26 4.64 -4.22
CA LYS A 65 -33.72 4.67 -4.04
C LYS A 65 -34.20 3.34 -3.42
N PRO A 66 -35.31 3.33 -2.66
CA PRO A 66 -35.89 2.07 -2.20
C PRO A 66 -36.18 1.14 -3.37
N GLY A 67 -35.77 -0.11 -3.27
CA GLY A 67 -35.94 -1.08 -4.37
C GLY A 67 -34.97 -2.25 -4.30
N THR A 68 -35.12 -3.17 -5.24
CA THR A 68 -34.25 -4.35 -5.36
C THR A 68 -33.22 -4.13 -6.45
N TYR A 69 -31.96 -4.33 -6.10
CA TYR A 69 -30.81 -4.15 -6.97
C TYR A 69 -30.06 -5.46 -7.17
N THR A 70 -29.57 -5.70 -8.39
CA THR A 70 -28.62 -6.76 -8.66
C THR A 70 -27.22 -6.20 -8.47
N VAL A 71 -26.53 -6.71 -7.46
CA VAL A 71 -25.16 -6.32 -7.13
C VAL A 71 -24.22 -7.42 -7.58
N LYS A 72 -23.27 -7.06 -8.44
CA LYS A 72 -22.20 -7.93 -8.92
C LYS A 72 -20.90 -7.56 -8.24
N VAL A 73 -20.23 -8.55 -7.64
CA VAL A 73 -18.96 -8.38 -6.96
C VAL A 73 -17.89 -9.17 -7.65
N THR A 74 -16.79 -8.52 -7.97
CA THR A 74 -15.65 -9.15 -8.63
C THR A 74 -14.35 -8.83 -7.90
N TYR A 75 -13.50 -9.83 -7.80
CA TYR A 75 -12.15 -9.71 -7.26
C TYR A 75 -11.21 -10.67 -7.99
N VAL A 76 -9.95 -10.25 -8.22
CA VAL A 76 -8.99 -11.06 -8.97
C VAL A 76 -8.70 -12.37 -8.24
N GLY A 77 -8.90 -13.50 -8.93
CA GLY A 77 -8.70 -14.85 -8.38
C GLY A 77 -9.86 -15.39 -7.54
N TYR A 78 -11.00 -14.70 -7.53
CA TYR A 78 -12.23 -15.15 -6.87
C TYR A 78 -13.36 -15.30 -7.88
N SER A 79 -14.27 -16.23 -7.62
CA SER A 79 -15.47 -16.40 -8.44
C SER A 79 -16.36 -15.15 -8.30
N PRO A 80 -16.84 -14.57 -9.43
CA PRO A 80 -17.78 -13.46 -9.35
C PRO A 80 -19.06 -13.86 -8.60
N ILE A 81 -19.57 -12.94 -7.78
CA ILE A 81 -20.83 -13.14 -7.07
C ILE A 81 -21.86 -12.16 -7.59
N GLU A 82 -23.04 -12.67 -7.88
CA GLU A 82 -24.22 -11.88 -8.18
C GLU A 82 -25.27 -12.13 -7.10
N MET A 83 -25.78 -11.05 -6.51
CA MET A 83 -26.80 -11.13 -5.46
C MET A 83 -27.86 -10.06 -5.65
N LYS A 84 -29.11 -10.40 -5.29
CA LYS A 84 -30.20 -9.41 -5.20
C LYS A 84 -30.28 -8.86 -3.81
N VAL A 85 -30.26 -7.54 -3.69
CA VAL A 85 -30.30 -6.81 -2.41
C VAL A 85 -31.45 -5.81 -2.44
N THR A 86 -32.32 -5.86 -1.43
CA THR A 86 -33.44 -4.92 -1.32
C THR A 86 -33.10 -3.82 -0.32
N VAL A 87 -33.07 -2.58 -0.80
CA VAL A 87 -32.80 -1.38 0.00
C VAL A 87 -34.11 -0.82 0.53
N PRO A 88 -34.31 -0.75 1.84
CA PRO A 88 -35.47 -0.12 2.43
C PRO A 88 -35.37 1.40 2.38
N GLU A 89 -36.52 2.08 2.47
CA GLU A 89 -36.59 3.54 2.41
C GLU A 89 -35.87 4.20 3.59
N GLY A 90 -34.95 5.12 3.27
CA GLY A 90 -34.23 5.96 4.24
C GLY A 90 -33.30 5.22 5.21
N LYS A 91 -33.00 3.94 4.96
CA LYS A 91 -32.16 3.14 5.86
C LYS A 91 -30.89 2.63 5.14
N THR A 92 -29.84 2.49 5.92
CA THR A 92 -28.61 1.80 5.49
C THR A 92 -28.76 0.31 5.75
N LEU A 93 -28.60 -0.50 4.72
CA LEU A 93 -28.55 -1.95 4.83
C LEU A 93 -27.10 -2.40 5.03
N GLU A 94 -26.83 -3.12 6.10
CA GLU A 94 -25.52 -3.75 6.32
C GLU A 94 -25.51 -5.14 5.67
N LYS A 95 -24.56 -5.35 4.77
CA LYS A 95 -24.41 -6.62 4.04
C LYS A 95 -22.97 -6.96 3.78
N ASP A 96 -22.43 -7.94 4.50
CA ASP A 96 -21.13 -8.50 4.21
C ASP A 96 -21.20 -9.46 3.04
N ILE A 97 -20.13 -9.45 2.22
CA ILE A 97 -20.00 -10.25 1.03
C ILE A 97 -18.84 -11.22 1.22
N VAL A 98 -19.17 -12.51 1.16
CA VAL A 98 -18.17 -13.59 1.28
C VAL A 98 -17.89 -14.14 -0.11
N MET A 99 -16.67 -13.96 -0.61
CA MET A 99 -16.23 -14.43 -1.91
C MET A 99 -15.54 -15.80 -1.82
N ASN A 100 -15.85 -16.68 -2.77
CA ASN A 100 -15.18 -17.97 -2.91
C ASN A 100 -13.99 -17.84 -3.86
N GLU A 101 -12.86 -18.44 -3.50
CA GLU A 101 -11.75 -18.57 -4.44
C GLU A 101 -12.21 -19.26 -5.72
N GLY A 102 -11.85 -18.69 -6.86
CA GLY A 102 -12.12 -19.31 -8.16
C GLY A 102 -11.36 -20.62 -8.29
N VAL A 103 -12.02 -21.65 -8.84
CA VAL A 103 -11.35 -22.93 -9.12
C VAL A 103 -10.42 -22.72 -10.32
N GLU A 104 -9.16 -22.39 -10.08
CA GLU A 104 -8.10 -22.54 -11.07
C GLU A 104 -7.60 -23.99 -11.07
N LEU A 105 -7.46 -24.57 -12.27
CA LEU A 105 -6.90 -25.90 -12.49
C LEU A 105 -5.57 -26.08 -11.71
N GLN A 106 -5.45 -27.21 -11.03
CA GLN A 106 -4.39 -27.58 -10.11
C GLN A 106 -2.98 -27.34 -10.67
N GLU A 107 -2.37 -26.24 -10.29
CA GLU A 107 -0.93 -26.12 -10.17
C GLU A 107 -0.61 -26.08 -8.68
N VAL A 108 0.34 -26.87 -8.25
CA VAL A 108 0.78 -26.94 -6.84
C VAL A 108 1.37 -25.58 -6.47
N GLN A 109 0.55 -24.69 -5.90
CA GLN A 109 0.97 -23.36 -5.48
C GLN A 109 1.03 -23.26 -3.97
N VAL A 110 2.13 -22.72 -3.49
CA VAL A 110 2.30 -22.28 -2.08
C VAL A 110 1.29 -21.16 -1.83
N LYS A 111 0.15 -21.49 -1.21
CA LYS A 111 -1.05 -20.65 -1.12
C LYS A 111 -0.84 -19.25 -0.51
N GLY A 112 0.16 -19.06 0.35
CA GLY A 112 0.42 -17.77 1.01
C GLY A 112 0.94 -16.67 0.07
N ALA A 113 1.94 -16.98 -0.76
CA ALA A 113 2.60 -16.02 -1.65
C ALA A 113 1.70 -15.49 -2.78
N PHE A 114 0.68 -16.25 -3.16
CA PHE A 114 -0.22 -15.90 -4.26
C PHE A 114 -1.28 -14.86 -3.87
N GLN A 115 -1.70 -14.86 -2.61
CA GLN A 115 -2.72 -13.93 -2.11
C GLN A 115 -2.20 -12.49 -2.03
N GLY A 116 -0.97 -12.29 -1.57
CA GLY A 116 -0.34 -10.96 -1.54
C GLY A 116 -0.19 -10.36 -2.94
N GLN A 117 0.22 -11.17 -3.92
CA GLN A 117 0.35 -10.74 -5.31
C GLN A 117 -1.00 -10.38 -5.94
N LYS A 118 -2.05 -11.18 -5.71
CA LYS A 118 -3.41 -10.88 -6.17
C LYS A 118 -3.92 -9.56 -5.59
N LYS A 119 -3.69 -9.33 -4.30
CA LYS A 119 -4.03 -8.08 -3.62
C LYS A 119 -3.29 -6.89 -4.25
N ALA A 120 -1.98 -7.00 -4.46
CA ALA A 120 -1.16 -5.95 -5.06
C ALA A 120 -1.63 -5.59 -6.48
N ILE A 121 -1.88 -6.58 -7.33
CA ILE A 121 -2.39 -6.37 -8.69
C ILE A 121 -3.77 -5.69 -8.67
N ASN A 122 -4.64 -6.10 -7.74
CA ASN A 122 -5.97 -5.51 -7.65
C ASN A 122 -5.93 -4.06 -7.14
N THR A 123 -5.09 -3.77 -6.14
CA THR A 123 -4.82 -2.40 -5.69
C THR A 123 -4.28 -1.54 -6.84
N GLN A 124 -3.31 -2.06 -7.60
CA GLN A 124 -2.75 -1.36 -8.76
C GLN A 124 -3.79 -1.09 -9.85
N LYS A 125 -4.69 -2.06 -10.13
CA LYS A 125 -5.75 -1.91 -11.14
C LYS A 125 -6.78 -0.85 -10.76
N ASN A 126 -7.07 -0.72 -9.47
CA ASN A 126 -8.11 0.18 -8.96
C ASN A 126 -7.60 1.57 -8.57
N ASN A 127 -6.30 1.78 -8.64
CA ASN A 127 -5.71 3.09 -8.37
C ASN A 127 -5.98 4.06 -9.52
N LEU A 128 -6.35 5.31 -9.21
CA LEU A 128 -6.65 6.35 -10.19
C LEU A 128 -5.40 6.83 -10.94
N GLY A 129 -4.21 6.69 -10.34
CA GLY A 129 -2.94 7.10 -10.90
C GLY A 129 -2.11 5.94 -11.46
N ILE A 130 -1.01 6.27 -12.15
CA ILE A 130 0.00 5.29 -12.57
C ILE A 130 0.81 4.85 -11.34
N THR A 131 0.34 3.80 -10.69
CA THR A 131 0.92 3.27 -9.46
C THR A 131 1.41 1.84 -9.68
N ASN A 132 2.60 1.52 -9.19
CA ASN A 132 3.07 0.15 -9.09
C ASN A 132 2.92 -0.31 -7.63
N VAL A 133 2.33 -1.46 -7.44
CA VAL A 133 2.11 -2.05 -6.11
C VAL A 133 2.82 -3.39 -6.03
N VAL A 134 3.69 -3.55 -5.03
CA VAL A 134 4.43 -4.78 -4.78
C VAL A 134 4.13 -5.27 -3.38
N SER A 135 3.73 -6.52 -3.24
CA SER A 135 3.43 -7.12 -1.93
C SER A 135 4.70 -7.62 -1.23
N ALA A 136 4.63 -7.69 0.11
CA ALA A 136 5.70 -8.24 0.94
C ALA A 136 6.07 -9.68 0.57
N ASP A 137 5.11 -10.47 0.10
CA ASP A 137 5.39 -11.84 -0.35
C ASP A 137 6.30 -11.89 -1.57
N GLN A 138 6.28 -10.86 -2.39
CA GLN A 138 7.23 -10.71 -3.51
C GLN A 138 8.58 -10.20 -3.01
N VAL A 139 8.57 -9.28 -2.04
CA VAL A 139 9.78 -8.77 -1.38
C VAL A 139 10.44 -9.86 -0.53
N GLY A 140 9.67 -10.58 0.28
CA GLY A 140 10.17 -11.60 1.20
C GLY A 140 10.68 -12.90 0.55
N LYS A 141 10.47 -13.09 -0.76
CA LYS A 141 11.10 -14.21 -1.51
C LYS A 141 12.60 -14.00 -1.75
N PHE A 142 13.08 -12.81 -1.55
CA PHE A 142 14.46 -12.43 -1.76
C PHE A 142 15.08 -12.03 -0.41
N PRO A 143 16.37 -12.22 -0.24
CA PRO A 143 17.08 -11.87 0.99
C PRO A 143 17.31 -10.34 1.08
N ASP A 144 16.28 -9.55 0.79
CA ASP A 144 16.38 -8.09 0.88
C ASP A 144 16.36 -7.69 2.36
N SER A 145 17.43 -7.06 2.80
CA SER A 145 17.61 -6.68 4.18
C SER A 145 16.83 -5.41 4.56
N ASN A 146 16.59 -4.54 3.59
CA ASN A 146 15.93 -3.26 3.77
C ASN A 146 15.00 -2.94 2.59
N ILE A 147 14.19 -1.89 2.76
CA ILE A 147 13.22 -1.46 1.75
C ILE A 147 13.88 -0.95 0.48
N GLY A 148 15.06 -0.33 0.59
CA GLY A 148 15.80 0.17 -0.59
C GLY A 148 16.11 -0.96 -1.57
N ASP A 149 16.56 -2.12 -1.08
CA ASP A 149 16.83 -3.28 -1.91
C ASP A 149 15.57 -3.86 -2.55
N ALA A 150 14.45 -3.82 -1.85
CA ALA A 150 13.17 -4.26 -2.39
C ALA A 150 12.68 -3.34 -3.51
N LEU A 151 12.90 -2.04 -3.40
CA LEU A 151 12.44 -1.03 -4.37
C LEU A 151 13.07 -1.18 -5.74
N LYS A 152 14.32 -1.63 -5.86
CA LYS A 152 15.01 -1.82 -7.16
C LYS A 152 14.30 -2.79 -8.10
N ARG A 153 13.38 -3.63 -7.57
CA ARG A 153 12.58 -4.58 -8.35
C ARG A 153 11.36 -3.94 -8.98
N ILE A 154 11.04 -2.71 -8.60
CA ILE A 154 9.88 -1.99 -9.12
C ILE A 154 10.29 -1.25 -10.39
N SER A 155 9.59 -1.51 -11.49
CA SER A 155 9.83 -0.84 -12.76
C SER A 155 9.79 0.69 -12.62
N GLY A 156 10.82 1.36 -13.15
CA GLY A 156 10.95 2.81 -13.10
C GLY A 156 11.43 3.37 -11.77
N ILE A 157 11.92 2.51 -10.87
CA ILE A 157 12.64 2.91 -9.66
C ILE A 157 14.11 2.58 -9.83
N ASN A 158 14.95 3.54 -9.53
CA ASN A 158 16.37 3.36 -9.33
C ASN A 158 16.69 3.54 -7.84
N VAL A 159 17.75 2.94 -7.38
CA VAL A 159 18.22 3.11 -5.99
C VAL A 159 19.67 3.51 -5.98
N GLN A 160 19.96 4.49 -5.15
CA GLN A 160 21.32 4.94 -4.90
C GLN A 160 21.90 4.12 -3.74
N TYR A 161 23.05 3.52 -3.98
CA TYR A 161 23.76 2.71 -2.99
C TYR A 161 24.75 3.57 -2.20
N ASP A 162 24.83 3.28 -0.91
CA ASP A 162 25.87 3.81 -0.04
C ASP A 162 26.45 2.65 0.80
N GLN A 163 27.76 2.47 0.71
CA GLN A 163 28.51 1.43 1.44
C GLN A 163 27.88 0.02 1.34
N GLY A 164 27.42 -0.34 0.14
CA GLY A 164 26.88 -1.66 -0.18
C GLY A 164 25.41 -1.87 0.11
N GLU A 165 24.69 -0.88 0.62
CA GLU A 165 23.25 -0.93 0.85
C GLU A 165 22.48 0.11 0.03
N ALA A 166 21.27 -0.23 -0.41
CA ALA A 166 20.38 0.67 -1.12
C ALA A 166 19.78 1.68 -0.14
N ARG A 167 20.21 2.93 -0.25
CA ARG A 167 19.91 4.00 0.72
C ARG A 167 18.79 4.93 0.27
N PHE A 168 18.83 5.41 -0.97
CA PHE A 168 17.85 6.37 -1.47
C PHE A 168 17.11 5.83 -2.70
N GLY A 169 15.79 6.00 -2.71
CA GLY A 169 14.95 5.66 -3.84
C GLY A 169 14.77 6.84 -4.80
N GLN A 170 14.91 6.58 -6.08
CA GLN A 170 14.74 7.55 -7.15
C GLN A 170 13.63 7.11 -8.08
N VAL A 171 12.56 7.89 -8.17
CA VAL A 171 11.44 7.59 -9.06
C VAL A 171 11.71 8.20 -10.44
N ARG A 172 11.65 7.37 -11.49
CA ARG A 172 11.85 7.78 -12.88
C ARG A 172 13.18 8.48 -13.19
N GLY A 173 14.22 8.18 -12.42
CA GLY A 173 15.55 8.79 -12.58
C GLY A 173 15.67 10.23 -12.11
N THR A 174 14.66 10.76 -11.40
CA THR A 174 14.76 12.07 -10.73
C THR A 174 15.64 11.95 -9.49
N SER A 175 16.17 13.07 -9.01
CA SER A 175 16.92 13.09 -7.75
C SER A 175 16.05 12.60 -6.59
N ALA A 176 16.67 11.97 -5.59
CA ALA A 176 15.94 11.38 -4.47
C ALA A 176 15.20 12.41 -3.60
N ASP A 177 15.71 13.65 -3.55
CA ASP A 177 15.10 14.78 -2.85
C ASP A 177 13.79 15.27 -3.48
N LEU A 178 13.51 14.88 -4.73
CA LEU A 178 12.26 15.14 -5.45
C LEU A 178 11.23 14.01 -5.28
N SER A 179 11.54 12.98 -4.52
CA SER A 179 10.65 11.87 -4.25
C SER A 179 10.16 11.91 -2.80
N SER A 180 8.86 11.75 -2.58
CA SER A 180 8.28 11.65 -1.23
C SER A 180 8.26 10.19 -0.76
N VAL A 181 8.60 9.97 0.50
CA VAL A 181 8.46 8.67 1.15
C VAL A 181 7.50 8.79 2.33
N THR A 182 6.49 7.95 2.34
CA THR A 182 5.47 7.91 3.39
C THR A 182 5.34 6.51 4.00
N ILE A 183 4.94 6.43 5.26
CA ILE A 183 4.52 5.19 5.91
C ILE A 183 3.03 5.34 6.27
N ASN A 184 2.18 4.49 5.70
CA ASN A 184 0.72 4.57 5.85
C ASN A 184 0.16 5.96 5.49
N GLY A 185 0.73 6.61 4.47
CA GLY A 185 0.36 7.96 4.04
C GLY A 185 0.99 9.10 4.85
N ASN A 186 1.65 8.81 5.97
CA ASN A 186 2.34 9.83 6.78
C ASN A 186 3.78 10.00 6.30
N ARG A 187 4.20 11.25 6.12
CA ARG A 187 5.55 11.57 5.65
C ARG A 187 6.63 11.11 6.63
N VAL A 188 7.67 10.48 6.11
CA VAL A 188 8.86 10.12 6.85
C VAL A 188 9.88 11.25 6.74
N PRO A 189 10.37 11.79 7.85
CA PRO A 189 11.44 12.80 7.80
C PRO A 189 12.78 12.17 7.41
N SER A 190 13.67 12.98 6.84
CA SER A 190 15.07 12.57 6.65
C SER A 190 15.77 12.44 8.01
N ALA A 191 16.64 11.44 8.15
CA ALA A 191 17.53 11.32 9.30
C ALA A 191 18.77 12.24 9.20
N GLU A 192 18.98 12.89 8.05
CA GLU A 192 20.03 13.86 7.81
C GLU A 192 19.46 15.28 7.78
N GLY A 193 20.11 16.21 8.50
CA GLY A 193 19.60 17.58 8.67
C GLY A 193 19.59 18.42 7.39
N ASP A 194 20.51 18.14 6.48
CA ASP A 194 20.76 18.99 5.31
C ASP A 194 20.09 18.49 4.04
N THR A 195 19.40 17.36 4.10
CA THR A 195 18.76 16.75 2.94
C THR A 195 17.31 16.33 3.22
N ARG A 196 16.49 16.24 2.17
CA ARG A 196 15.11 15.73 2.24
C ARG A 196 15.04 14.25 1.92
N ASN A 197 16.15 13.63 1.57
CA ASN A 197 16.24 12.23 1.17
C ASN A 197 15.94 11.32 2.36
N VAL A 198 14.96 10.44 2.22
CA VAL A 198 14.64 9.46 3.26
C VAL A 198 15.54 8.25 3.10
N GLN A 199 16.22 7.89 4.19
CA GLN A 199 17.13 6.75 4.25
C GLN A 199 16.32 5.45 4.36
N LEU A 200 16.17 4.75 3.25
CA LEU A 200 15.39 3.50 3.14
C LEU A 200 16.12 2.30 3.76
N ASP A 201 17.43 2.41 3.90
CA ASP A 201 18.26 1.42 4.59
C ASP A 201 17.95 1.33 6.09
N LEU A 202 17.34 2.36 6.68
CA LEU A 202 16.88 2.36 8.07
C LEU A 202 15.56 1.62 8.29
N ILE A 203 14.81 1.35 7.22
CA ILE A 203 13.48 0.75 7.29
C ILE A 203 13.57 -0.74 6.98
N PRO A 204 13.34 -1.64 7.97
CA PRO A 204 13.36 -3.08 7.74
C PRO A 204 12.22 -3.52 6.83
N ALA A 205 12.53 -4.42 5.90
CA ALA A 205 11.54 -4.95 4.97
C ALA A 205 10.44 -5.78 5.66
N ASP A 206 10.74 -6.36 6.81
CA ASP A 206 9.83 -7.23 7.58
C ASP A 206 8.57 -6.52 8.09
N MET A 207 8.63 -5.21 8.30
CA MET A 207 7.51 -4.41 8.80
C MET A 207 6.46 -4.10 7.74
N ILE A 208 6.85 -4.16 6.47
CA ILE A 208 6.06 -3.66 5.35
C ILE A 208 5.22 -4.79 4.76
N GLN A 209 3.95 -4.51 4.51
CA GLN A 209 3.03 -5.41 3.82
C GLN A 209 3.02 -5.15 2.31
N THR A 210 3.06 -3.88 1.92
CA THR A 210 2.93 -3.49 0.52
C THR A 210 3.75 -2.23 0.29
N ILE A 211 4.42 -2.16 -0.85
CA ILE A 211 5.10 -0.96 -1.33
C ILE A 211 4.28 -0.43 -2.51
N GLU A 212 3.81 0.80 -2.39
CA GLU A 212 3.03 1.48 -3.42
C GLU A 212 3.86 2.63 -3.97
N VAL A 213 4.15 2.61 -5.26
CA VAL A 213 4.92 3.66 -5.91
C VAL A 213 4.03 4.38 -6.92
N SER A 214 3.68 5.62 -6.61
CA SER A 214 2.95 6.50 -7.50
C SER A 214 3.93 7.30 -8.34
N LYS A 215 3.85 7.11 -9.65
CA LYS A 215 4.70 7.82 -10.62
C LYS A 215 4.10 9.15 -11.09
N VAL A 216 2.87 9.41 -10.73
CA VAL A 216 2.15 10.65 -11.01
C VAL A 216 1.63 11.18 -9.68
N VAL A 217 1.90 12.44 -9.40
CA VAL A 217 1.44 13.10 -8.18
C VAL A 217 -0.02 13.48 -8.36
N THR A 218 -0.84 13.13 -7.38
CA THR A 218 -2.25 13.52 -7.27
C THR A 218 -2.41 14.67 -6.27
N PRO A 219 -3.49 15.46 -6.31
CA PRO A 219 -3.66 16.64 -5.45
C PRO A 219 -3.64 16.36 -3.94
N ASP A 220 -3.85 15.13 -3.53
CA ASP A 220 -3.80 14.64 -2.14
C ASP A 220 -2.40 14.28 -1.67
N MET A 221 -1.40 14.26 -2.57
CA MET A 221 -0.01 13.97 -2.26
C MET A 221 0.78 15.26 -1.99
N ASP A 222 1.95 15.09 -1.39
CA ASP A 222 2.87 16.20 -1.15
C ASP A 222 3.26 16.89 -2.46
N GLY A 223 3.08 18.20 -2.54
CA GLY A 223 3.36 19.00 -3.74
C GLY A 223 4.84 19.05 -4.15
N ASP A 224 5.73 18.65 -3.26
CA ASP A 224 7.18 18.55 -3.49
C ASP A 224 7.64 17.19 -4.04
N ALA A 225 6.72 16.21 -4.14
CA ALA A 225 6.99 14.89 -4.69
C ALA A 225 7.00 14.86 -6.24
N ILE A 226 7.74 15.78 -6.85
CA ILE A 226 7.77 15.98 -8.32
C ILE A 226 8.19 14.71 -9.07
N GLY A 227 9.11 13.94 -8.52
CA GLY A 227 9.57 12.66 -9.06
C GLY A 227 8.52 11.57 -8.94
N GLY A 228 7.78 11.56 -7.84
CA GLY A 228 6.80 10.56 -7.46
C GLY A 228 6.77 10.32 -5.96
N SER A 229 5.86 9.45 -5.52
CA SER A 229 5.69 9.10 -4.10
C SER A 229 5.86 7.59 -3.89
N ILE A 230 6.53 7.23 -2.81
CA ILE A 230 6.72 5.86 -2.33
C ILE A 230 5.99 5.72 -1.01
N ASN A 231 4.87 5.00 -0.99
CA ASN A 231 4.11 4.73 0.22
C ASN A 231 4.39 3.30 0.72
N LEU A 232 4.86 3.19 1.93
CA LEU A 232 5.17 1.95 2.63
C LEU A 232 3.99 1.60 3.53
N VAL A 233 3.21 0.61 3.14
CA VAL A 233 2.06 0.16 3.93
C VAL A 233 2.51 -0.92 4.89
N THR A 234 2.32 -0.69 6.19
CA THR A 234 2.69 -1.65 7.24
C THR A 234 1.72 -2.82 7.30
N LYS A 235 2.16 -3.92 7.91
CA LYS A 235 1.31 -5.10 8.15
C LYS A 235 0.18 -4.75 9.10
N ASN A 236 -1.04 -5.17 8.76
CA ASN A 236 -2.22 -5.06 9.60
C ASN A 236 -2.48 -6.36 10.36
N SER A 237 -3.33 -6.32 11.39
CA SER A 237 -3.72 -7.50 12.13
C SER A 237 -4.44 -8.51 11.23
N PRO A 238 -4.05 -9.79 11.27
CA PRO A 238 -4.66 -10.83 10.46
C PRO A 238 -6.00 -11.27 11.04
N TYR A 239 -6.89 -11.82 10.19
CA TYR A 239 -8.15 -12.42 10.63
C TYR A 239 -7.98 -13.84 11.22
N LYS A 240 -6.90 -14.51 10.90
CA LYS A 240 -6.55 -15.83 11.44
C LYS A 240 -5.27 -15.73 12.23
N ARG A 241 -5.16 -16.50 13.29
CA ARG A 241 -3.90 -16.62 14.04
C ARG A 241 -2.75 -16.89 13.06
N THR A 242 -1.77 -16.02 13.09
CA THR A 242 -0.58 -16.07 12.25
C THR A 242 0.66 -16.02 13.13
N ILE A 243 1.53 -16.99 12.97
CA ILE A 243 2.83 -17.03 13.65
C ILE A 243 3.87 -17.26 12.57
N ASN A 244 4.76 -16.29 12.40
CA ASN A 244 5.88 -16.39 11.49
C ASN A 244 7.18 -16.17 12.27
N ALA A 245 8.13 -17.06 12.07
CA ALA A 245 9.48 -16.92 12.58
C ALA A 245 10.45 -17.10 11.42
N THR A 246 11.38 -16.18 11.27
CA THR A 246 12.43 -16.23 10.25
C THR A 246 13.78 -16.20 10.94
N ALA A 247 14.69 -17.03 10.48
CA ALA A 247 16.09 -17.02 10.88
C ALA A 247 16.95 -17.17 9.64
N GLY A 248 17.84 -16.24 9.44
CA GLY A 248 18.78 -16.23 8.33
C GLY A 248 20.20 -15.96 8.83
N SER A 249 21.17 -16.57 8.20
CA SER A 249 22.58 -16.29 8.43
C SER A 249 23.32 -16.22 7.11
N GLY A 250 24.36 -15.41 7.07
CA GLY A 250 25.22 -15.23 5.92
C GLY A 250 26.66 -14.98 6.37
N TYR A 251 27.55 -14.89 5.41
CA TYR A 251 28.95 -14.55 5.68
C TYR A 251 29.42 -13.52 4.66
N ASN A 252 29.94 -12.43 5.14
CA ASN A 252 30.55 -11.40 4.28
C ASN A 252 32.05 -11.63 4.18
N TRP A 253 32.51 -11.96 2.97
CA TRP A 253 33.90 -12.29 2.70
C TRP A 253 34.87 -11.12 2.80
N ILE A 254 34.38 -9.89 2.59
CA ILE A 254 35.25 -8.70 2.65
C ILE A 254 35.50 -8.29 4.10
N SER A 255 34.44 -8.32 4.93
CA SER A 255 34.57 -8.03 6.36
C SER A 255 34.95 -9.22 7.22
N GLU A 256 34.95 -10.43 6.63
CA GLU A 256 35.25 -11.71 7.30
C GLU A 256 34.37 -11.96 8.53
N LYS A 257 33.12 -11.55 8.47
CA LYS A 257 32.17 -11.67 9.58
C LYS A 257 30.87 -12.34 9.17
N ALA A 258 30.27 -13.06 10.13
CA ALA A 258 28.95 -13.66 9.97
C ALA A 258 27.85 -12.59 10.08
N GLN A 259 26.81 -12.75 9.27
CA GLN A 259 25.57 -11.96 9.31
C GLN A 259 24.49 -12.76 10.03
N LEU A 260 23.59 -12.06 10.71
CA LEU A 260 22.43 -12.66 11.38
C LEU A 260 21.19 -11.84 11.11
N ASN A 261 20.10 -12.53 10.75
CA ASN A 261 18.79 -11.93 10.58
C ASN A 261 17.74 -12.80 11.29
N LEU A 262 17.02 -12.22 12.24
CA LEU A 262 15.97 -12.87 13.02
C LEU A 262 14.70 -12.04 12.89
N GLY A 263 13.57 -12.70 12.65
CA GLY A 263 12.26 -12.05 12.61
C GLY A 263 11.21 -12.89 13.30
N PHE A 264 10.30 -12.25 14.01
CA PHE A 264 9.16 -12.88 14.62
C PHE A 264 7.92 -12.01 14.43
N THR A 265 6.83 -12.63 14.03
CA THR A 265 5.53 -11.96 13.89
C THR A 265 4.45 -12.85 14.50
N TYR A 266 3.66 -12.26 15.40
CA TYR A 266 2.47 -12.87 15.98
C TYR A 266 1.26 -12.00 15.69
N GLY A 267 0.20 -12.60 15.15
CA GLY A 267 -1.07 -11.92 14.91
C GLY A 267 -2.23 -12.81 15.30
N ASP A 268 -3.22 -12.23 15.96
CA ASP A 268 -4.45 -12.94 16.38
C ASP A 268 -5.59 -11.95 16.57
N ARG A 269 -6.81 -12.49 16.68
CA ARG A 269 -8.01 -11.71 17.04
C ARG A 269 -8.61 -12.21 18.34
N PHE A 270 -9.08 -11.28 19.15
CA PHE A 270 -9.62 -11.50 20.47
C PHE A 270 -11.04 -10.95 20.58
N PHE A 271 -11.78 -11.35 21.61
CA PHE A 271 -13.13 -10.85 21.90
C PHE A 271 -14.14 -11.04 20.75
N ASN A 272 -14.24 -12.26 20.20
CA ASN A 272 -15.11 -12.57 19.06
C ASN A 272 -14.79 -11.72 17.83
N ASP A 273 -13.52 -11.68 17.45
CA ASP A 273 -12.97 -10.95 16.31
C ASP A 273 -13.09 -9.41 16.39
N ARG A 274 -13.40 -8.85 17.58
CA ARG A 274 -13.53 -7.40 17.76
C ARG A 274 -12.20 -6.67 17.90
N LEU A 275 -11.20 -7.31 18.51
CA LEU A 275 -9.88 -6.74 18.68
C LEU A 275 -8.86 -7.56 17.90
N GLY A 276 -8.32 -6.99 16.84
CA GLY A 276 -7.19 -7.52 16.11
C GLY A 276 -5.88 -7.00 16.70
N MET A 277 -4.87 -7.87 16.80
CA MET A 277 -3.53 -7.51 17.24
C MET A 277 -2.49 -8.14 16.32
N LEU A 278 -1.49 -7.36 15.94
CA LEU A 278 -0.28 -7.84 15.29
C LEU A 278 0.93 -7.29 16.03
N LEU A 279 1.83 -8.18 16.45
CA LEU A 279 3.13 -7.84 17.02
C LEU A 279 4.21 -8.38 16.12
N SER A 280 5.19 -7.55 15.79
CA SER A 280 6.36 -7.98 15.04
C SER A 280 7.63 -7.46 15.72
N ALA A 281 8.68 -8.28 15.70
CA ALA A 281 10.01 -7.93 16.15
C ALA A 281 11.02 -8.46 15.14
N SER A 282 12.04 -7.67 14.80
CA SER A 282 13.16 -8.14 14.00
C SER A 282 14.50 -7.64 14.55
N TYR A 283 15.51 -8.47 14.36
CA TYR A 283 16.89 -8.17 14.67
C TYR A 283 17.76 -8.52 13.48
N GLN A 284 18.60 -7.59 13.07
CA GLN A 284 19.54 -7.76 11.99
C GLN A 284 20.92 -7.28 12.40
N ASN A 285 21.92 -8.10 12.17
CA ASN A 285 23.33 -7.72 12.24
C ASN A 285 23.96 -7.99 10.88
N ALA A 286 24.32 -6.92 10.19
CA ALA A 286 24.82 -6.95 8.81
C ALA A 286 26.19 -6.28 8.72
N PRO A 287 27.29 -7.00 9.04
CA PRO A 287 28.61 -6.53 8.72
C PRO A 287 28.84 -6.53 7.21
N SER A 288 29.36 -5.42 6.70
CA SER A 288 29.73 -5.23 5.31
C SER A 288 31.14 -4.67 5.18
N GLY A 289 31.73 -4.81 4.00
CA GLY A 289 33.00 -4.19 3.66
C GLY A 289 33.03 -3.80 2.20
N SER A 290 33.76 -2.73 1.90
CA SER A 290 34.02 -2.32 0.54
C SER A 290 35.43 -1.77 0.38
N TYR A 291 35.96 -1.95 -0.81
CA TYR A 291 37.15 -1.25 -1.27
C TYR A 291 36.70 -0.20 -2.28
N ASP A 292 37.09 1.04 -2.04
CA ASP A 292 36.67 2.17 -2.82
C ASP A 292 37.87 3.00 -3.29
N THR A 293 37.76 3.58 -4.48
CA THR A 293 38.78 4.45 -5.05
C THR A 293 38.13 5.74 -5.49
N GLU A 294 38.55 6.83 -4.92
CA GLU A 294 38.02 8.16 -5.21
C GLU A 294 39.09 9.03 -5.86
N PHE A 295 38.70 9.75 -6.91
CA PHE A 295 39.55 10.71 -7.61
C PHE A 295 38.90 12.09 -7.50
N MET A 296 39.63 13.06 -6.96
CA MET A 296 39.24 14.46 -7.04
C MET A 296 39.94 15.07 -8.26
N TRP A 297 39.14 15.79 -9.06
CA TRP A 297 39.58 16.40 -10.30
C TRP A 297 39.59 17.90 -10.17
N GLU A 298 40.69 18.53 -10.56
CA GLU A 298 40.82 19.98 -10.61
C GLU A 298 41.24 20.42 -12.02
N GLN A 299 40.99 21.69 -12.32
CA GLN A 299 41.39 22.31 -13.57
C GLN A 299 42.46 23.40 -13.26
N ASN A 300 43.57 23.33 -13.96
CA ASN A 300 44.61 24.36 -13.84
C ASN A 300 44.22 25.62 -14.65
N GLU A 301 45.03 26.67 -14.51
CA GLU A 301 44.84 27.96 -15.20
C GLU A 301 44.82 27.83 -16.74
N ASP A 302 45.50 26.80 -17.30
CA ASP A 302 45.52 26.52 -18.73
C ASP A 302 44.30 25.73 -19.22
N GLY A 303 43.33 25.43 -18.34
CA GLY A 303 42.15 24.66 -18.65
C GLY A 303 42.36 23.14 -18.69
N LYS A 304 43.49 22.62 -18.30
CA LYS A 304 43.78 21.18 -18.25
C LYS A 304 43.25 20.57 -16.96
N VAL A 305 42.48 19.49 -17.11
CA VAL A 305 41.94 18.72 -15.99
C VAL A 305 42.99 17.70 -15.52
N TYR A 306 43.23 17.65 -14.22
CA TYR A 306 44.14 16.70 -13.60
C TYR A 306 43.55 16.13 -12.30
N VAL A 307 44.04 15.00 -11.85
CA VAL A 307 43.69 14.39 -10.56
C VAL A 307 44.47 15.13 -9.47
N SER A 308 43.77 15.89 -8.62
CA SER A 308 44.36 16.61 -7.50
C SER A 308 44.54 15.76 -6.26
N ASP A 309 43.64 14.79 -6.05
CA ASP A 309 43.70 13.84 -4.93
C ASP A 309 43.28 12.43 -5.41
N TYR A 310 43.99 11.44 -4.91
CA TYR A 310 43.73 10.03 -5.16
C TYR A 310 43.68 9.30 -3.85
N GLN A 311 42.51 8.77 -3.51
CA GLN A 311 42.28 8.09 -2.23
C GLN A 311 41.88 6.63 -2.49
N MET A 312 42.62 5.71 -1.87
CA MET A 312 42.20 4.33 -1.72
C MET A 312 41.61 4.14 -0.34
N ARG A 313 40.34 3.76 -0.28
CA ARG A 313 39.59 3.64 0.95
C ARG A 313 39.18 2.19 1.17
N GLN A 314 39.23 1.76 2.43
CA GLN A 314 38.69 0.48 2.86
C GLN A 314 37.68 0.74 3.98
N TYR A 315 36.44 0.34 3.75
CA TYR A 315 35.37 0.49 4.72
C TYR A 315 35.01 -0.85 5.33
N PHE A 316 34.91 -0.90 6.64
CA PHE A 316 34.29 -1.99 7.39
C PHE A 316 33.19 -1.39 8.24
N VAL A 317 31.94 -1.71 7.88
CA VAL A 317 30.74 -1.16 8.52
C VAL A 317 29.93 -2.31 9.08
N THR A 318 29.51 -2.23 10.33
CA THR A 318 28.53 -3.15 10.91
C THR A 318 27.26 -2.38 11.18
N ARG A 319 26.16 -2.77 10.53
CA ARG A 319 24.84 -2.21 10.76
C ARG A 319 24.04 -3.17 11.61
N GLU A 320 23.67 -2.71 12.79
CA GLU A 320 22.77 -3.42 13.68
C GLU A 320 21.43 -2.72 13.70
N ARG A 321 20.37 -3.45 13.37
CA ARG A 321 19.00 -2.93 13.31
C ARG A 321 18.10 -3.77 14.19
N GLN A 322 17.27 -3.08 14.94
CA GLN A 322 16.21 -3.68 15.73
C GLN A 322 14.92 -2.94 15.39
N SER A 323 13.86 -3.68 15.10
CA SER A 323 12.56 -3.08 14.89
C SER A 323 11.48 -3.81 15.67
N TYR A 324 10.55 -3.03 16.19
CA TYR A 324 9.40 -3.51 16.93
C TYR A 324 8.17 -2.80 16.38
N SER A 325 7.13 -3.55 16.07
CA SER A 325 5.87 -2.96 15.64
C SER A 325 4.69 -3.62 16.33
N ALA A 326 3.70 -2.82 16.65
CA ALA A 326 2.42 -3.26 17.16
C ALA A 326 1.30 -2.56 16.40
N ALA A 327 0.37 -3.33 15.86
CA ALA A 327 -0.82 -2.82 15.20
C ALA A 327 -2.05 -3.40 15.90
N PHE A 328 -3.03 -2.54 16.14
CA PHE A 328 -4.30 -2.90 16.74
C PHE A 328 -5.42 -2.37 15.87
N ASP A 329 -6.49 -3.16 15.69
CA ASP A 329 -7.73 -2.75 15.06
C ASP A 329 -8.92 -3.19 15.90
N PHE A 330 -9.99 -2.37 15.93
CA PHE A 330 -11.18 -2.60 16.75
C PHE A 330 -12.45 -2.45 15.93
#